data_a6d6755e56f19399c09233135c36f9da
#
_entry.id   a6d6755e56f19399c09233135c36f9da
#
_cell.length_a   1.000
_cell.length_b   1.000
_cell.length_c   1.000
_cell.angle_alpha   90.00
_cell.angle_beta   90.00
_cell.angle_gamma   90.00
#
_symmetry.space_group_name_H-M   'P 1'
#
loop_
_entity.id
_entity.type
_entity.pdbx_description
1 polymer ?
#
loop_
_entity_poly.entity_id
_entity_poly.type
_entity_poly.pdbx_seq_one_letter_code
_entity_poly.pdbx_strand_id
1 'polypeptide(L)'
;ISQKTYDDKPETENKIQDDAQGYGTIDFKNIGSLEYTKPVSLKYFDVEKPEKSWRVLYIDFCTLALADYPADFELMKKECLSGKTAMWLVDERHKGLLRVAKDIGSGFYVEGNRSALDFARNIRRIIDQCKISHEDVIVRYSTRNENAESEHSVSETGKAQERRYHREDKQSFY
;
A
#
# COMPACT_ATOMS: atom_id res chain seq x y z
N ILE A 1 16.11 -16.92 47.44
CA ILE A 1 14.86 -16.29 47.04
C ILE A 1 15.14 -15.36 45.89
N SER A 2 15.13 -15.91 44.72
CA SER A 2 15.34 -15.13 43.52
C SER A 2 14.07 -14.42 43.13
N GLN A 3 14.11 -13.13 43.15
CA GLN A 3 13.12 -12.29 42.55
C GLN A 3 13.36 -12.29 41.02
N LYS A 4 12.54 -13.00 40.31
CA LYS A 4 12.52 -12.85 38.87
C LYS A 4 11.79 -11.55 38.55
N THR A 5 12.56 -10.54 38.32
CA THR A 5 12.07 -9.40 37.58
C THR A 5 11.92 -9.82 36.14
N TYR A 6 10.71 -10.05 35.74
CA TYR A 6 10.38 -10.10 34.35
C TYR A 6 10.49 -8.68 33.82
N ASP A 7 11.58 -8.42 33.15
CA ASP A 7 11.64 -7.30 32.25
C ASP A 7 10.73 -7.61 31.08
N ASP A 8 9.45 -7.44 31.29
CA ASP A 8 8.52 -7.23 30.21
C ASP A 8 8.92 -5.92 29.54
N LYS A 9 9.84 -5.99 28.63
CA LYS A 9 10.08 -4.90 27.72
C LYS A 9 8.83 -4.75 26.87
N PRO A 10 8.12 -3.65 26.98
CA PRO A 10 6.99 -3.43 26.12
C PRO A 10 7.50 -3.34 24.68
N GLU A 11 6.99 -4.19 23.83
CA GLU A 11 7.21 -4.17 22.36
C GLU A 11 6.80 -2.85 21.70
N THR A 12 6.33 -1.90 22.50
CA THR A 12 5.91 -0.58 22.07
C THR A 12 7.04 0.40 21.76
N GLU A 13 8.27 0.11 22.14
CA GLU A 13 9.39 1.02 21.87
C GLU A 13 9.75 1.15 20.39
N ASN A 14 9.45 0.14 19.59
CA ASN A 14 9.75 0.18 18.14
C ASN A 14 8.75 1.00 17.32
N LYS A 15 7.55 1.27 17.85
CA LYS A 15 6.55 2.09 17.14
C LYS A 15 6.83 3.59 17.22
N ILE A 16 7.48 4.03 18.27
CA ILE A 16 7.71 5.46 18.54
C ILE A 16 8.87 6.02 17.72
N GLN A 17 9.82 5.20 17.34
CA GLN A 17 10.99 5.64 16.55
C GLN A 17 10.68 5.91 15.09
N ASP A 18 9.68 5.22 14.51
CA ASP A 18 9.31 5.40 13.11
C ASP A 18 8.54 6.70 12.89
N ASP A 19 7.71 7.12 13.83
CA ASP A 19 6.91 8.35 13.72
C ASP A 19 7.77 9.64 13.77
N ALA A 20 8.88 9.62 14.48
CA ALA A 20 9.77 10.77 14.60
C ALA A 20 10.54 11.11 13.30
N GLN A 21 10.60 10.18 12.35
CA GLN A 21 11.30 10.36 11.08
C GLN A 21 10.37 10.53 9.88
N GLY A 22 9.05 10.64 10.08
CA GLY A 22 8.08 10.72 9.01
C GLY A 22 7.81 9.39 8.30
N TYR A 23 8.12 8.27 8.95
CA TYR A 23 7.83 6.91 8.51
C TYR A 23 6.85 6.24 9.46
N GLY A 24 6.08 5.32 8.93
CA GLY A 24 5.17 4.50 9.71
C GLY A 24 5.13 3.07 9.19
N THR A 25 4.55 2.20 10.01
CA THR A 25 4.28 0.81 9.67
C THR A 25 2.80 0.56 9.81
N ILE A 26 2.18 -0.14 8.85
CA ILE A 26 0.75 -0.45 8.94
C ILE A 26 0.53 -1.47 10.05
N ASP A 27 -0.34 -1.11 11.01
CA ASP A 27 -0.92 -2.06 11.94
C ASP A 27 -2.19 -2.66 11.31
N PHE A 28 -2.10 -3.89 10.81
CA PHE A 28 -3.23 -4.55 10.17
C PHE A 28 -4.37 -4.90 11.11
N LYS A 29 -4.16 -4.86 12.42
CA LYS A 29 -5.23 -4.99 13.41
C LYS A 29 -6.06 -3.72 13.55
N ASN A 30 -5.43 -2.57 13.30
CA ASN A 30 -6.06 -1.26 13.41
C ASN A 30 -5.50 -0.31 12.36
N ILE A 31 -5.97 -0.46 11.14
CA ILE A 31 -5.50 0.34 10.00
C ILE A 31 -6.02 1.77 10.15
N GLY A 32 -5.10 2.72 10.26
CA GLY A 32 -5.40 4.14 10.28
C GLY A 32 -5.52 4.74 8.90
N SER A 33 -5.64 6.07 8.84
CA SER A 33 -5.64 6.79 7.57
C SER A 33 -4.29 6.65 6.85
N LEU A 34 -4.35 6.40 5.56
CA LEU A 34 -3.18 6.35 4.67
C LEU A 34 -3.19 7.49 3.64
N GLU A 35 -4.02 8.52 3.88
CA GLU A 35 -4.03 9.71 3.05
C GLU A 35 -2.68 10.40 3.08
N TYR A 36 -2.25 10.90 1.92
CA TYR A 36 -0.97 11.59 1.75
C TYR A 36 0.26 10.77 2.11
N THR A 37 0.14 9.44 2.15
CA THR A 37 1.27 8.55 2.38
C THR A 37 1.79 7.97 1.07
N LYS A 38 3.07 7.55 1.11
CA LYS A 38 3.69 6.76 0.05
C LYS A 38 4.26 5.47 0.63
N PRO A 39 4.11 4.34 -0.04
CA PRO A 39 4.76 3.12 0.42
C PRO A 39 6.27 3.25 0.29
N VAL A 40 6.99 2.61 1.18
CA VAL A 40 8.45 2.56 1.18
C VAL A 40 8.93 1.14 0.89
N SER A 41 8.37 0.16 1.59
CA SER A 41 8.76 -1.24 1.44
C SER A 41 7.64 -2.19 1.82
N LEU A 42 7.69 -3.36 1.23
CA LEU A 42 6.91 -4.53 1.60
C LEU A 42 7.87 -5.61 2.07
N LYS A 43 7.65 -6.13 3.25
CA LYS A 43 8.27 -7.37 3.71
C LYS A 43 7.19 -8.45 3.81
N TYR A 44 7.39 -9.53 3.07
CA TYR A 44 6.54 -10.71 3.06
C TYR A 44 7.41 -11.90 3.42
N PHE A 45 7.27 -12.43 4.64
CA PHE A 45 8.19 -13.41 5.22
C PHE A 45 9.63 -12.95 5.08
N ASP A 46 10.47 -13.67 4.37
CA ASP A 46 11.89 -13.34 4.19
C ASP A 46 12.17 -12.44 2.98
N VAL A 47 11.14 -12.14 2.19
CA VAL A 47 11.25 -11.30 0.99
C VAL A 47 10.96 -9.86 1.34
N GLU A 48 11.92 -8.98 1.13
CA GLU A 48 11.75 -7.54 1.30
C GLU A 48 11.95 -6.84 -0.05
N LYS A 49 11.01 -5.97 -0.41
CA LYS A 49 11.03 -5.21 -1.65
C LYS A 49 10.83 -3.72 -1.37
N PRO A 50 11.63 -2.85 -2.01
CA PRO A 50 11.29 -1.43 -2.04
C PRO A 50 10.05 -1.21 -2.91
N GLU A 51 9.18 -0.31 -2.49
CA GLU A 51 7.92 -0.03 -3.18
C GLU A 51 7.75 1.47 -3.40
N LYS A 52 7.21 1.84 -4.56
CA LYS A 52 7.01 3.23 -4.96
C LYS A 52 5.54 3.65 -5.07
N SER A 53 4.64 2.70 -5.24
CA SER A 53 3.20 2.96 -5.33
C SER A 53 2.40 1.92 -4.57
N TRP A 54 1.27 2.34 -4.01
CA TRP A 54 0.37 1.43 -3.30
C TRP A 54 -0.18 0.33 -4.20
N ARG A 55 -0.45 0.65 -5.46
CA ARG A 55 -0.91 -0.34 -6.45
C ARG A 55 0.12 -1.43 -6.67
N VAL A 56 1.37 -1.06 -6.92
CA VAL A 56 2.44 -2.04 -7.17
C VAL A 56 2.72 -2.88 -5.93
N LEU A 57 2.75 -2.26 -4.75
CA LEU A 57 2.88 -2.98 -3.48
C LEU A 57 1.77 -4.03 -3.31
N TYR A 58 0.53 -3.65 -3.58
CA TYR A 58 -0.62 -4.54 -3.47
C TYR A 58 -0.53 -5.71 -4.45
N ILE A 59 -0.15 -5.45 -5.70
CA ILE A 59 0.05 -6.49 -6.72
C ILE A 59 1.18 -7.44 -6.31
N ASP A 60 2.30 -6.92 -5.83
CA ASP A 60 3.43 -7.73 -5.37
C ASP A 60 3.04 -8.62 -4.20
N PHE A 61 2.32 -8.06 -3.22
CA PHE A 61 1.81 -8.83 -2.09
C PHE A 61 0.87 -9.96 -2.55
N CYS A 62 -0.10 -9.64 -3.40
CA CYS A 62 -1.05 -10.64 -3.91
C CYS A 62 -0.35 -11.74 -4.71
N THR A 63 0.64 -11.38 -5.50
CA THR A 63 1.43 -12.35 -6.29
C THR A 63 2.18 -13.32 -5.39
N LEU A 64 2.84 -12.82 -4.34
CA LEU A 64 3.56 -13.64 -3.37
C LEU A 64 2.61 -14.53 -2.57
N ALA A 65 1.52 -13.96 -2.08
CA ALA A 65 0.52 -14.70 -1.29
C ALA A 65 -0.19 -15.78 -2.11
N LEU A 66 -0.52 -15.50 -3.37
CA LEU A 66 -1.14 -16.49 -4.26
C LEU A 66 -0.23 -17.69 -4.49
N ALA A 67 1.07 -17.46 -4.66
CA ALA A 67 2.03 -18.55 -4.84
C ALA A 67 2.07 -19.50 -3.64
N ASP A 68 1.90 -18.98 -2.43
CA ASP A 68 1.96 -19.75 -1.19
C ASP A 68 0.59 -20.32 -0.77
N TYR A 69 -0.50 -19.62 -1.08
CA TYR A 69 -1.86 -19.95 -0.64
C TYR A 69 -2.87 -20.03 -1.79
N PRO A 70 -2.63 -20.86 -2.82
CA PRO A 70 -3.51 -20.88 -3.99
C PRO A 70 -4.93 -21.36 -3.67
N ALA A 71 -5.10 -22.28 -2.73
CA ALA A 71 -6.43 -22.75 -2.33
C ALA A 71 -7.28 -21.69 -1.65
N ASP A 72 -6.66 -20.84 -0.82
CA ASP A 72 -7.34 -19.71 -0.18
C ASP A 72 -7.76 -18.65 -1.21
N PHE A 73 -6.93 -18.39 -2.21
CA PHE A 73 -7.28 -17.49 -3.31
C PHE A 73 -8.45 -18.01 -4.15
N GLU A 74 -8.52 -19.32 -4.38
CA GLU A 74 -9.70 -19.94 -5.03
C GLU A 74 -10.97 -19.71 -4.23
N LEU A 75 -10.92 -19.86 -2.91
CA LEU A 75 -12.07 -19.60 -2.04
C LEU A 75 -12.48 -18.14 -2.07
N MET A 76 -11.55 -17.22 -1.97
CA MET A 76 -11.81 -15.77 -2.03
C MET A 76 -12.37 -15.35 -3.40
N LYS A 77 -11.86 -15.92 -4.48
CA LYS A 77 -12.40 -15.71 -5.82
C LYS A 77 -13.85 -16.16 -5.94
N LYS A 78 -14.18 -17.34 -5.44
CA LYS A 78 -15.57 -17.86 -5.42
C LYS A 78 -16.50 -16.94 -4.64
N GLU A 79 -16.05 -16.39 -3.52
CA GLU A 79 -16.84 -15.44 -2.73
C GLU A 79 -17.10 -14.15 -3.51
N CYS A 80 -16.10 -13.62 -4.23
CA CYS A 80 -16.29 -12.48 -5.11
C CYS A 80 -17.30 -12.76 -6.21
N LEU A 81 -17.16 -13.88 -6.92
CA LEU A 81 -18.03 -14.23 -8.04
C LEU A 81 -19.46 -14.61 -7.60
N SER A 82 -19.65 -15.05 -6.37
CA SER A 82 -20.97 -15.33 -5.79
C SER A 82 -21.68 -14.10 -5.24
N GLY A 83 -21.01 -12.94 -5.22
CA GLY A 83 -21.57 -11.70 -4.70
C GLY A 83 -21.53 -11.54 -3.18
N LYS A 84 -20.85 -12.43 -2.46
CA LYS A 84 -20.69 -12.31 -0.99
C LYS A 84 -19.82 -11.14 -0.56
N THR A 85 -18.88 -10.76 -1.40
CA THR A 85 -17.96 -9.63 -1.15
C THR A 85 -17.91 -8.73 -2.36
N ALA A 86 -17.37 -7.51 -2.18
CA ALA A 86 -17.07 -6.63 -3.29
C ALA A 86 -16.12 -7.32 -4.29
N MET A 87 -16.28 -7.02 -5.57
CA MET A 87 -15.48 -7.62 -6.63
C MET A 87 -14.06 -7.08 -6.60
N TRP A 88 -13.10 -7.90 -6.22
CA TRP A 88 -11.70 -7.50 -6.16
C TRP A 88 -10.74 -8.59 -6.68
N LEU A 89 -11.21 -9.83 -6.78
CA LEU A 89 -10.42 -10.98 -7.20
C LEU A 89 -11.25 -11.84 -8.14
N VAL A 90 -10.75 -12.06 -9.33
CA VAL A 90 -11.42 -12.84 -10.37
C VAL A 90 -10.42 -13.67 -11.16
N ASP A 91 -10.92 -14.52 -12.03
CA ASP A 91 -10.14 -15.29 -12.99
C ASP A 91 -10.02 -14.55 -14.34
N GLU A 92 -9.30 -15.14 -15.28
CA GLU A 92 -9.14 -14.65 -16.65
C GLU A 92 -10.48 -14.39 -17.34
N ARG A 93 -11.44 -15.29 -17.15
CA ARG A 93 -12.76 -15.21 -17.79
C ARG A 93 -13.56 -13.99 -17.32
N HIS A 94 -13.38 -13.57 -16.07
CA HIS A 94 -14.16 -12.51 -15.43
C HIS A 94 -13.37 -11.20 -15.25
N LYS A 95 -12.17 -11.09 -15.81
CA LYS A 95 -11.33 -9.89 -15.62
C LYS A 95 -12.00 -8.60 -16.11
N GLY A 96 -12.93 -8.68 -17.05
CA GLY A 96 -13.71 -7.54 -17.52
C GLY A 96 -14.66 -6.95 -16.48
N LEU A 97 -14.92 -7.64 -15.36
CA LEU A 97 -15.72 -7.13 -14.25
C LEU A 97 -14.94 -6.15 -13.36
N LEU A 98 -13.61 -6.12 -13.49
CA LEU A 98 -12.76 -5.19 -12.77
C LEU A 98 -12.56 -3.91 -13.58
N ARG A 99 -12.40 -2.78 -12.91
CA ARG A 99 -12.09 -1.51 -13.56
C ARG A 99 -10.69 -1.51 -14.15
N VAL A 100 -9.72 -1.94 -13.36
CA VAL A 100 -8.32 -2.08 -13.76
C VAL A 100 -7.85 -3.44 -13.31
N ALA A 101 -7.96 -4.43 -14.19
CA ALA A 101 -7.53 -5.80 -13.90
C ALA A 101 -6.01 -5.90 -13.92
N LYS A 102 -5.44 -6.40 -12.84
CA LYS A 102 -4.00 -6.63 -12.71
C LYS A 102 -3.73 -8.12 -12.50
N ASP A 103 -2.90 -8.67 -13.37
CA ASP A 103 -2.48 -10.06 -13.31
C ASP A 103 -1.57 -10.31 -12.10
N ILE A 104 -1.91 -11.30 -11.30
CA ILE A 104 -1.11 -11.74 -10.15
C ILE A 104 -0.55 -13.16 -10.30
N GLY A 105 -0.71 -13.75 -11.48
CA GLY A 105 -0.26 -15.09 -11.80
C GLY A 105 -1.38 -16.13 -11.74
N SER A 106 -1.12 -17.29 -12.28
CA SER A 106 -2.00 -18.48 -12.25
C SER A 106 -3.44 -18.23 -12.74
N GLY A 107 -3.63 -17.23 -13.61
CA GLY A 107 -4.95 -16.88 -14.14
C GLY A 107 -5.83 -16.06 -13.18
N PHE A 108 -5.25 -15.49 -12.12
CA PHE A 108 -5.94 -14.61 -11.19
C PHE A 108 -5.66 -13.14 -11.49
N TYR A 109 -6.69 -12.31 -11.31
CA TYR A 109 -6.63 -10.86 -11.49
C TYR A 109 -7.22 -10.15 -10.28
N VAL A 110 -6.59 -9.05 -9.89
CA VAL A 110 -7.06 -8.20 -8.79
C VAL A 110 -7.40 -6.81 -9.29
N GLU A 111 -8.29 -6.12 -8.56
CA GLU A 111 -8.64 -4.74 -8.84
C GLU A 111 -7.48 -3.80 -8.52
N GLY A 112 -6.97 -3.13 -9.54
CA GLY A 112 -5.86 -2.17 -9.41
C GLY A 112 -6.27 -0.73 -9.19
N ASN A 113 -7.56 -0.41 -9.20
CA ASN A 113 -8.07 0.95 -9.05
C ASN A 113 -8.75 1.12 -7.68
N ARG A 114 -7.95 1.22 -6.65
CA ARG A 114 -8.41 1.41 -5.26
C ARG A 114 -7.54 2.43 -4.54
N SER A 115 -8.06 2.97 -3.44
CA SER A 115 -7.29 3.81 -2.54
C SER A 115 -6.23 2.99 -1.77
N ALA A 116 -5.25 3.67 -1.21
CA ALA A 116 -4.27 3.04 -0.33
C ALA A 116 -4.92 2.29 0.83
N LEU A 117 -5.94 2.89 1.43
CA LEU A 117 -6.69 2.28 2.52
C LEU A 117 -7.42 1.00 2.08
N ASP A 118 -8.03 1.00 0.91
CA ASP A 118 -8.72 -0.17 0.38
C ASP A 118 -7.74 -1.30 0.06
N PHE A 119 -6.56 -0.98 -0.47
CA PHE A 119 -5.49 -1.95 -0.66
C PHE A 119 -5.04 -2.56 0.67
N ALA A 120 -4.83 -1.74 1.69
CA ALA A 120 -4.45 -2.21 3.01
C ALA A 120 -5.52 -3.11 3.64
N ARG A 121 -6.78 -2.75 3.50
CA ARG A 121 -7.92 -3.58 3.97
C ARG A 121 -7.98 -4.93 3.25
N ASN A 122 -7.71 -4.96 1.95
CA ASN A 122 -7.66 -6.20 1.20
C ASN A 122 -6.45 -7.06 1.58
N ILE A 123 -5.31 -6.46 1.83
CA ILE A 123 -4.13 -7.18 2.37
C ILE A 123 -4.50 -7.83 3.71
N ARG A 124 -5.15 -7.10 4.60
CA ARG A 124 -5.63 -7.66 5.87
C ARG A 124 -6.58 -8.83 5.66
N ARG A 125 -7.52 -8.72 4.73
CA ARG A 125 -8.44 -9.80 4.39
C ARG A 125 -7.70 -11.07 3.96
N ILE A 126 -6.68 -10.91 3.13
CA ILE A 126 -5.85 -12.02 2.66
C ILE A 126 -5.05 -12.61 3.83
N ILE A 127 -4.45 -11.78 4.66
CA ILE A 127 -3.73 -12.22 5.87
C ILE A 127 -4.64 -13.06 6.76
N ASP A 128 -5.85 -12.59 7.01
CA ASP A 128 -6.82 -13.30 7.86
C ASP A 128 -7.30 -14.61 7.22
N GLN A 129 -7.60 -14.60 5.94
CA GLN A 129 -8.04 -15.79 5.20
C GLN A 129 -6.95 -16.87 5.15
N CYS A 130 -5.74 -16.47 4.86
CA CYS A 130 -4.59 -17.38 4.74
C CYS A 130 -3.95 -17.71 6.09
N LYS A 131 -4.43 -17.12 7.18
CA LYS A 131 -3.89 -17.29 8.54
C LYS A 131 -2.40 -16.97 8.63
N ILE A 132 -1.98 -15.93 7.94
CA ILE A 132 -0.62 -15.42 7.98
C ILE A 132 -0.44 -14.66 9.30
N SER A 133 0.69 -14.82 9.94
CA SER A 133 1.03 -13.99 11.11
C SER A 133 1.24 -12.54 10.69
N HIS A 134 0.70 -11.60 11.47
CA HIS A 134 0.89 -10.17 11.21
C HIS A 134 2.36 -9.74 11.25
N GLU A 135 3.22 -10.50 11.91
CA GLU A 135 4.65 -10.26 11.98
C GLU A 135 5.37 -10.60 10.66
N ASP A 136 4.77 -11.45 9.84
CA ASP A 136 5.34 -11.91 8.58
C ASP A 136 5.02 -11.00 7.40
N VAL A 137 4.15 -10.01 7.60
CA VAL A 137 3.78 -9.01 6.58
C VAL A 137 3.97 -7.61 7.17
N ILE A 138 5.01 -6.93 6.71
CA ILE A 138 5.35 -5.58 7.16
C ILE A 138 5.31 -4.62 5.98
N VAL A 139 4.44 -3.63 6.08
CA VAL A 139 4.33 -2.54 5.10
C VAL A 139 4.77 -1.24 5.75
N ARG A 140 5.86 -0.68 5.25
CA ARG A 140 6.36 0.62 5.69
C ARG A 140 5.94 1.70 4.69
N TYR A 141 5.61 2.85 5.21
CA TYR A 141 5.21 4.01 4.43
C TYR A 141 5.86 5.29 4.98
N SER A 142 5.94 6.30 4.13
CA SER A 142 6.32 7.65 4.53
C SER A 142 5.10 8.56 4.56
N THR A 143 5.07 9.44 5.54
CA THR A 143 4.12 10.53 5.58
C THR A 143 4.69 11.71 4.80
N ARG A 144 3.87 12.38 3.98
CA ARG A 144 4.28 13.63 3.36
C ARG A 144 4.38 14.71 4.43
N ASN A 145 5.54 15.32 4.51
CA ASN A 145 5.71 16.48 5.35
C ASN A 145 5.17 17.69 4.59
N GLU A 146 4.05 18.25 5.02
CA GLU A 146 3.42 19.43 4.39
C GLU A 146 4.39 20.62 4.33
N ASN A 147 5.32 20.70 5.28
CA ASN A 147 6.34 21.75 5.33
C ASN A 147 7.40 21.60 4.23
N ALA A 148 7.70 20.39 3.78
CA ALA A 148 8.66 20.17 2.68
C ALA A 148 8.06 20.51 1.31
N GLU A 149 6.75 20.42 1.16
CA GLU A 149 6.05 20.81 -0.08
C GLU A 149 5.95 22.33 -0.23
N SER A 150 5.87 23.09 0.86
CA SER A 150 5.83 24.54 0.81
C SER A 150 7.16 25.17 0.38
N GLU A 151 8.28 24.56 0.73
CA GLU A 151 9.61 25.03 0.30
C GLU A 151 9.87 24.68 -1.17
N HIS A 152 9.36 23.56 -1.66
CA HIS A 152 9.51 23.16 -3.06
C HIS A 152 8.58 23.93 -4.00
N SER A 153 7.39 24.31 -3.53
CA SER A 153 6.43 25.08 -4.33
C SER A 153 6.87 26.52 -4.57
N VAL A 154 7.64 27.11 -3.67
CA VAL A 154 8.19 28.46 -3.83
C VAL A 154 9.26 28.53 -4.92
N SER A 155 10.06 27.48 -5.09
CA SER A 155 11.06 27.43 -6.16
C SER A 155 10.46 27.13 -7.54
N GLU A 156 9.36 26.40 -7.59
CA GLU A 156 8.65 26.11 -8.84
C GLU A 156 7.77 27.26 -9.31
N THR A 157 7.20 28.04 -8.39
CA THR A 157 6.45 29.25 -8.76
C THR A 157 7.33 30.32 -9.39
N GLY A 158 8.59 30.44 -8.99
CA GLY A 158 9.55 31.35 -9.64
C GLY A 158 9.83 30.97 -11.09
N LYS A 159 10.01 29.68 -11.36
CA LYS A 159 10.23 29.16 -12.72
C LYS A 159 8.98 29.17 -13.58
N ALA A 160 7.82 28.96 -13.00
CA ALA A 160 6.55 29.00 -13.70
C ALA A 160 6.15 30.44 -14.08
N GLN A 161 6.52 31.45 -13.29
CA GLN A 161 6.33 32.84 -13.62
C GLN A 161 7.24 33.31 -14.76
N GLU A 162 8.49 32.90 -14.81
CA GLU A 162 9.36 33.16 -15.93
C GLU A 162 8.85 32.54 -17.24
N ARG A 163 8.32 31.35 -17.18
CA ARG A 163 7.74 30.70 -18.36
C ARG A 163 6.43 31.33 -18.82
N ARG A 164 5.63 31.89 -17.91
CA ARG A 164 4.43 32.67 -18.26
C ARG A 164 4.77 33.99 -18.92
N TYR A 165 5.79 34.66 -18.44
CA TYR A 165 6.26 35.92 -19.02
C TYR A 165 6.73 35.69 -20.47
N HIS A 166 7.46 34.63 -20.73
CA HIS A 166 7.89 34.27 -22.08
C HIS A 166 6.76 33.85 -22.99
N ARG A 167 5.65 33.31 -22.47
CA ARG A 167 4.47 32.94 -23.23
C ARG A 167 3.61 34.13 -23.61
N GLU A 168 3.51 35.10 -22.74
CA GLU A 168 2.76 36.32 -22.99
C GLU A 168 3.45 37.20 -24.05
N ASP A 169 4.76 37.26 -24.03
CA ASP A 169 5.53 37.94 -25.06
C ASP A 169 5.37 37.34 -26.47
N LYS A 170 5.14 36.04 -26.55
CA LYS A 170 4.88 35.37 -27.84
C LYS A 170 3.45 35.55 -28.33
N GLN A 171 2.49 35.78 -27.45
CA GLN A 171 1.09 36.03 -27.83
C GLN A 171 0.85 37.50 -28.22
N SER A 172 1.69 38.42 -27.82
CA SER A 172 1.55 39.83 -28.16
C SER A 172 1.97 40.16 -29.61
N PHE A 173 2.51 39.19 -30.37
CA PHE A 173 2.87 39.30 -31.78
C PHE A 173 1.78 38.87 -32.75
N TYR A 174 0.64 38.47 -32.25
CA TYR A 174 -0.57 38.18 -33.02
C TYR A 174 -1.67 39.15 -32.63
#